data_534bf6d991db3ee55302f11e87639203
#
_entry.id   534bf6d991db3ee55302f11e87639203
#
_cell.length_a   1.000
_cell.length_b   1.000
_cell.length_c   1.000
_cell.angle_alpha   90.00
_cell.angle_beta   90.00
_cell.angle_gamma   90.00
#
_symmetry.space_group_name_H-M   'P 1'
#
loop_
_entity.id
_entity.type
_entity.pdbx_description
1 polymer ?
#
loop_
_entity_poly.entity_id
_entity_poly.type
_entity_poly.pdbx_seq_one_letter_code
_entity_poly.pdbx_strand_id
1 'polypeptide(L)'
;MKTLTVSLLSALCLAAPAWAGQGTPADSVRHLQGVEVTARLRQEQGINPLGVPAKKLPLTISSLADSTLSLRAITQVKDALRFVPAVQMKSSFGAFREISVRGFYNTVYMVDGVRDERSTLNSYPLGDLYNVDQIEVLKGPASVLYGYAATGGVVNVTRRVPTEKFILGAHVRGGSLGYFDLGANVGGKITDGLHFYAGGFLSGGKQWRSTNDKNRSLFASLSYTKGIHNLILRLEGRNDFYGTDAGLAPVMEDDMYRVSDDKLYLKKGELLPGLKREWRYNDASDFMYNRAYNGSLKYTLSLPSGWK
;
A
#
# COMPACT_ATOMS: atom_id res chain seq x y z
N MET A 1 -30.09 21.96 -32.36
CA MET A 1 -29.91 22.33 -30.94
C MET A 1 -29.00 21.34 -30.26
N LYS A 2 -27.72 21.43 -30.52
CA LYS A 2 -26.66 20.61 -29.85
C LYS A 2 -25.36 21.37 -30.05
N THR A 3 -24.97 22.18 -29.07
CA THR A 3 -23.60 22.72 -28.89
C THR A 3 -23.65 23.81 -27.86
N LEU A 4 -23.51 23.46 -26.59
CA LEU A 4 -23.27 24.43 -25.51
C LEU A 4 -22.97 23.72 -24.16
N THR A 5 -21.89 22.94 -24.07
CA THR A 5 -21.44 22.40 -22.76
C THR A 5 -19.93 22.07 -22.71
N VAL A 6 -19.09 22.66 -23.54
CA VAL A 6 -17.62 22.37 -23.50
C VAL A 6 -16.78 23.59 -23.05
N SER A 7 -17.35 24.74 -22.77
CA SER A 7 -16.58 25.98 -22.55
C SER A 7 -16.41 26.42 -21.10
N LEU A 8 -16.67 25.60 -20.09
CA LEU A 8 -16.57 26.02 -18.68
C LEU A 8 -15.42 25.36 -17.88
N LEU A 9 -14.60 24.52 -18.50
CA LEU A 9 -13.46 23.87 -17.81
C LEU A 9 -12.09 24.51 -18.09
N SER A 10 -11.99 25.53 -18.93
CA SER A 10 -10.71 26.16 -19.31
C SER A 10 -10.37 27.46 -18.54
N ALA A 11 -11.19 27.91 -17.59
CA ALA A 11 -11.00 29.19 -16.92
C ALA A 11 -10.45 29.10 -15.49
N LEU A 12 -10.07 27.93 -14.95
CA LEU A 12 -9.62 27.81 -13.55
C LEU A 12 -8.12 27.58 -13.34
N CYS A 13 -7.30 27.75 -14.39
CA CYS A 13 -5.84 27.51 -14.29
C CYS A 13 -4.95 28.76 -14.26
N LEU A 14 -5.49 29.97 -14.11
CA LEU A 14 -4.66 31.19 -14.12
C LEU A 14 -5.01 32.13 -12.97
N ALA A 15 -4.56 31.81 -11.74
CA ALA A 15 -4.28 32.81 -10.70
C ALA A 15 -3.58 32.15 -9.51
N ALA A 16 -2.29 31.87 -9.63
CA ALA A 16 -1.43 31.68 -8.47
C ALA A 16 -0.57 32.94 -8.33
N PRO A 17 -0.72 33.77 -7.29
CA PRO A 17 0.25 34.82 -7.02
C PRO A 17 1.53 34.19 -6.48
N ALA A 18 2.64 34.45 -7.18
CA ALA A 18 3.97 34.16 -6.69
C ALA A 18 4.29 35.09 -5.51
N TRP A 19 4.16 34.58 -4.30
CA TRP A 19 4.74 35.23 -3.13
C TRP A 19 6.15 34.68 -2.90
N ALA A 20 7.15 35.38 -3.45
CA ALA A 20 8.54 35.26 -3.04
C ALA A 20 8.70 36.02 -1.72
N GLY A 21 8.49 35.37 -0.60
CA GLY A 21 8.81 35.87 0.72
C GLY A 21 10.30 35.67 1.01
N GLN A 22 11.09 36.73 1.05
CA GLN A 22 12.45 36.75 1.60
C GLN A 22 12.36 36.44 3.10
N GLY A 23 12.75 35.24 3.49
CA GLY A 23 12.88 34.83 4.88
C GLY A 23 14.26 35.15 5.41
N THR A 24 14.34 36.05 6.40
CA THR A 24 15.51 36.29 7.24
C THR A 24 15.96 35.02 7.98
N PRO A 25 17.28 34.78 8.15
CA PRO A 25 17.76 33.62 8.90
C PRO A 25 17.69 33.91 10.40
N ALA A 26 16.68 33.42 11.07
CA ALA A 26 16.62 33.38 12.52
C ALA A 26 16.03 32.06 13.01
N ASP A 27 16.81 31.39 13.82
CA ASP A 27 16.39 30.33 14.76
C ASP A 27 16.38 28.88 14.27
N SER A 28 17.58 28.35 14.04
CA SER A 28 17.81 26.93 13.70
C SER A 28 17.66 25.93 14.86
N VAL A 29 17.37 26.38 16.09
CA VAL A 29 17.40 25.53 17.30
C VAL A 29 16.06 24.88 17.63
N ARG A 30 14.93 25.43 17.21
CA ARG A 30 13.61 24.88 17.51
C ARG A 30 13.15 23.76 16.57
N HIS A 31 13.70 23.67 15.36
CA HIS A 31 13.29 22.64 14.37
C HIS A 31 13.80 21.22 14.67
N LEU A 32 14.85 21.06 15.47
CA LEU A 32 15.48 19.76 15.72
C LEU A 32 14.61 18.81 16.56
N GLN A 33 13.83 19.31 17.50
CA GLN A 33 13.01 18.45 18.37
C GLN A 33 11.85 17.79 17.61
N GLY A 34 11.15 18.54 16.77
CA GLY A 34 10.04 17.97 15.98
C GLY A 34 10.50 16.93 14.96
N VAL A 35 11.64 17.17 14.33
CA VAL A 35 12.24 16.22 13.37
C VAL A 35 12.71 14.96 14.06
N GLU A 36 13.34 15.08 15.24
CA GLU A 36 13.81 13.93 16.02
C GLU A 36 12.65 13.05 16.50
N VAL A 37 11.57 13.64 17.02
CA VAL A 37 10.36 12.89 17.44
C VAL A 37 9.74 12.15 16.27
N THR A 38 9.60 12.79 15.11
CA THR A 38 9.03 12.15 13.92
C THR A 38 9.90 11.00 13.43
N ALA A 39 11.22 11.17 13.41
CA ALA A 39 12.17 10.13 13.02
C ALA A 39 12.12 8.94 14.00
N ARG A 40 12.03 9.19 15.29
CA ARG A 40 11.89 8.16 16.32
C ARG A 40 10.59 7.38 16.19
N LEU A 41 9.47 8.06 15.99
CA LEU A 41 8.16 7.42 15.78
C LEU A 41 8.15 6.53 14.53
N ARG A 42 8.77 6.99 13.45
CA ARG A 42 8.92 6.21 12.23
C ARG A 42 9.76 4.96 12.47
N GLN A 43 10.84 5.07 13.22
CA GLN A 43 11.69 3.94 13.58
C GLN A 43 10.95 2.91 14.42
N GLU A 44 10.13 3.34 15.38
CA GLU A 44 9.33 2.45 16.24
C GLU A 44 8.22 1.70 15.48
N GLN A 45 7.82 2.19 14.33
CA GLN A 45 6.83 1.56 13.45
C GLN A 45 7.49 0.67 12.39
N GLY A 46 8.80 0.69 12.28
CA GLY A 46 9.57 -0.11 11.33
C GLY A 46 9.79 -1.56 11.78
N ILE A 47 10.37 -2.33 10.88
CA ILE A 47 10.80 -3.72 11.14
C ILE A 47 11.90 -3.79 12.20
N ASN A 48 12.61 -2.70 12.45
CA ASN A 48 13.70 -2.65 13.42
C ASN A 48 13.40 -1.61 14.53
N PRO A 49 12.46 -1.90 15.42
CA PRO A 49 12.04 -0.94 16.44
C PRO A 49 13.14 -0.61 17.45
N LEU A 50 14.13 -1.48 17.60
CA LEU A 50 15.24 -1.28 18.54
C LEU A 50 16.33 -0.33 18.00
N GLY A 51 16.26 0.05 16.72
CA GLY A 51 17.21 0.96 16.10
C GLY A 51 18.64 0.42 15.95
N VAL A 52 18.81 -0.87 16.02
CA VAL A 52 20.11 -1.49 15.78
C VAL A 52 20.53 -1.23 14.34
N PRO A 53 21.74 -0.70 14.07
CA PRO A 53 22.18 -0.48 12.70
C PRO A 53 22.02 -1.72 11.83
N ALA A 54 21.46 -1.57 10.64
CA ALA A 54 21.16 -2.71 9.74
C ALA A 54 22.41 -3.57 9.46
N LYS A 55 23.59 -2.98 9.45
CA LYS A 55 24.88 -3.68 9.30
C LYS A 55 25.21 -4.66 10.44
N LYS A 56 24.60 -4.46 11.61
CA LYS A 56 24.81 -5.31 12.79
C LYS A 56 23.71 -6.37 12.95
N LEU A 57 22.68 -6.30 12.11
CA LEU A 57 21.61 -7.30 12.13
C LEU A 57 21.99 -8.47 11.20
N PRO A 58 21.87 -9.72 11.65
CA PRO A 58 22.06 -10.90 10.80
C PRO A 58 20.87 -11.13 9.87
N LEU A 59 20.27 -10.07 9.37
CA LEU A 59 19.01 -10.05 8.63
C LEU A 59 19.16 -9.19 7.36
N THR A 60 18.52 -9.61 6.29
CA THR A 60 18.48 -8.83 5.05
C THR A 60 17.16 -8.03 5.00
N ILE A 61 17.25 -6.72 5.12
CA ILE A 61 16.11 -5.82 5.02
C ILE A 61 16.21 -5.02 3.73
N SER A 62 15.11 -4.97 2.97
CA SER A 62 14.94 -4.05 1.83
C SER A 62 13.89 -3.01 2.20
N SER A 63 14.15 -1.76 1.87
CA SER A 63 13.24 -0.64 2.14
C SER A 63 12.88 0.08 0.85
N LEU A 64 11.60 0.41 0.69
CA LEU A 64 11.05 1.24 -0.37
C LEU A 64 10.41 2.47 0.26
N ALA A 65 11.06 3.62 0.09
CA ALA A 65 10.53 4.90 0.56
C ALA A 65 9.47 5.45 -0.38
N ASP A 66 8.58 6.29 0.15
CA ASP A 66 7.53 6.98 -0.61
C ASP A 66 8.07 7.72 -1.86
N SER A 67 9.21 8.39 -1.75
CA SER A 67 9.83 9.08 -2.90
C SER A 67 10.10 8.13 -4.08
N THR A 68 10.56 6.92 -3.81
CA THR A 68 10.82 5.90 -4.85
C THR A 68 9.50 5.38 -5.44
N LEU A 69 8.49 5.19 -4.60
CA LEU A 69 7.16 4.71 -5.02
C LEU A 69 6.45 5.75 -5.88
N SER A 70 6.50 7.02 -5.48
CA SER A 70 5.88 8.15 -6.18
C SER A 70 6.53 8.39 -7.56
N LEU A 71 7.86 8.35 -7.66
CA LEU A 71 8.58 8.49 -8.93
C LEU A 71 8.20 7.39 -9.95
N ARG A 72 7.80 6.22 -9.49
CA ARG A 72 7.38 5.10 -10.34
C ARG A 72 5.88 5.04 -10.55
N ALA A 73 5.12 6.02 -10.07
CA ALA A 73 3.66 6.06 -10.11
C ALA A 73 2.98 4.79 -9.55
N ILE A 74 3.60 4.16 -8.55
CA ILE A 74 3.07 2.96 -7.89
C ILE A 74 2.04 3.39 -6.86
N THR A 75 0.86 2.79 -6.90
CA THR A 75 -0.28 3.17 -6.03
C THR A 75 -0.75 2.07 -5.09
N GLN A 76 -0.31 0.85 -5.31
CA GLN A 76 -0.72 -0.30 -4.51
C GLN A 76 0.49 -1.05 -3.93
N VAL A 77 0.34 -1.55 -2.71
CA VAL A 77 1.39 -2.33 -2.03
C VAL A 77 1.81 -3.55 -2.85
N LYS A 78 0.86 -4.23 -3.49
CA LYS A 78 1.15 -5.39 -4.35
C LYS A 78 2.14 -5.09 -5.46
N ASP A 79 2.03 -3.89 -6.06
CA ASP A 79 2.89 -3.49 -7.17
C ASP A 79 4.25 -3.00 -6.66
N ALA A 80 4.29 -2.36 -5.48
CA ALA A 80 5.54 -2.00 -4.82
C ALA A 80 6.40 -3.22 -4.48
N LEU A 81 5.80 -4.27 -3.96
CA LEU A 81 6.52 -5.48 -3.56
C LEU A 81 7.20 -6.21 -4.74
N ARG A 82 6.72 -6.03 -5.98
CA ARG A 82 7.37 -6.56 -7.19
C ARG A 82 8.76 -5.98 -7.46
N PHE A 83 9.06 -4.81 -6.88
CA PHE A 83 10.37 -4.16 -6.99
C PHE A 83 11.36 -4.61 -5.90
N VAL A 84 10.93 -5.46 -4.97
CA VAL A 84 11.81 -6.00 -3.94
C VAL A 84 12.41 -7.31 -4.42
N PRO A 85 13.73 -7.43 -4.56
CA PRO A 85 14.37 -8.68 -4.98
C PRO A 85 14.02 -9.84 -4.07
N ALA A 86 13.78 -11.02 -4.65
CA ALA A 86 13.39 -12.25 -3.96
C ALA A 86 11.98 -12.21 -3.31
N VAL A 87 11.16 -11.23 -3.66
CA VAL A 87 9.73 -11.20 -3.33
C VAL A 87 8.92 -11.50 -4.58
N GLN A 88 7.98 -12.41 -4.47
CA GLN A 88 7.02 -12.73 -5.53
C GLN A 88 5.62 -12.50 -5.03
N MET A 89 4.82 -11.88 -5.87
CA MET A 89 3.39 -11.62 -5.62
C MET A 89 2.56 -12.50 -6.53
N LYS A 90 1.80 -13.41 -5.95
CA LYS A 90 0.82 -14.21 -6.66
C LYS A 90 -0.59 -13.69 -6.33
N SER A 91 -1.47 -13.74 -7.29
CA SER A 91 -2.88 -13.41 -7.10
C SER A 91 -3.71 -14.65 -7.30
N SER A 92 -4.53 -14.99 -6.33
CA SER A 92 -5.53 -16.03 -6.46
C SER A 92 -6.91 -15.39 -6.62
N PHE A 93 -7.66 -15.85 -7.61
CA PHE A 93 -9.00 -15.35 -7.90
C PHE A 93 -9.12 -13.83 -8.12
N GLY A 94 -8.04 -13.19 -8.57
CA GLY A 94 -8.02 -11.75 -8.84
C GLY A 94 -7.83 -10.85 -7.62
N ALA A 95 -8.19 -11.26 -6.42
CA ALA A 95 -8.22 -10.41 -5.23
C ALA A 95 -7.28 -10.87 -4.11
N PHE A 96 -7.23 -12.16 -3.81
CA PHE A 96 -6.31 -12.69 -2.80
C PHE A 96 -4.86 -12.54 -3.23
N ARG A 97 -4.01 -12.17 -2.29
CA ARG A 97 -2.60 -11.89 -2.55
C ARG A 97 -1.73 -12.80 -1.69
N GLU A 98 -0.98 -13.64 -2.35
CA GLU A 98 0.03 -14.46 -1.72
C GLU A 98 1.40 -13.80 -1.90
N ILE A 99 2.07 -13.56 -0.78
CA ILE A 99 3.42 -13.01 -0.76
C ILE A 99 4.38 -14.17 -0.49
N SER A 100 5.29 -14.44 -1.41
CA SER A 100 6.40 -15.32 -1.15
C SER A 100 7.71 -14.55 -1.08
N VAL A 101 8.52 -14.88 -0.09
CA VAL A 101 9.86 -14.32 0.09
C VAL A 101 10.86 -15.47 0.02
N ARG A 102 11.81 -15.39 -0.90
CA ARG A 102 12.80 -16.47 -1.16
C ARG A 102 12.14 -17.84 -1.43
N GLY A 103 10.95 -17.84 -2.05
CA GLY A 103 10.19 -19.05 -2.35
C GLY A 103 9.30 -19.58 -1.22
N PHE A 104 9.35 -18.99 -0.02
CA PHE A 104 8.48 -19.36 1.10
C PHE A 104 7.21 -18.49 1.14
N TYR A 105 6.04 -19.11 1.20
CA TYR A 105 4.75 -18.42 1.25
C TYR A 105 4.34 -17.97 2.66
N ASN A 106 4.95 -18.52 3.70
CA ASN A 106 4.71 -18.13 5.08
C ASN A 106 5.40 -16.80 5.39
N THR A 107 4.71 -15.71 5.04
CA THR A 107 5.19 -14.33 5.21
C THR A 107 4.21 -13.55 6.08
N VAL A 108 4.73 -12.92 7.13
CA VAL A 108 3.94 -12.05 8.00
C VAL A 108 3.77 -10.69 7.35
N TYR A 109 2.54 -10.17 7.34
CA TYR A 109 2.24 -8.81 6.94
C TYR A 109 1.95 -7.95 8.17
N MET A 110 2.55 -6.78 8.24
CA MET A 110 2.44 -5.85 9.35
C MET A 110 2.07 -4.45 8.86
N VAL A 111 1.35 -3.73 9.70
CA VAL A 111 1.06 -2.30 9.53
C VAL A 111 1.51 -1.56 10.78
N ASP A 112 2.41 -0.59 10.63
CA ASP A 112 3.02 0.18 11.74
C ASP A 112 3.65 -0.70 12.83
N GLY A 113 4.26 -1.82 12.45
CA GLY A 113 4.87 -2.76 13.37
C GLY A 113 3.90 -3.72 14.06
N VAL A 114 2.61 -3.63 13.76
CA VAL A 114 1.57 -4.53 14.29
C VAL A 114 1.15 -5.52 13.21
N ARG A 115 1.09 -6.80 13.58
CA ARG A 115 0.72 -7.87 12.66
C ARG A 115 -0.73 -7.72 12.19
N ASP A 116 -0.95 -7.77 10.89
CA ASP A 116 -2.27 -7.85 10.27
C ASP A 116 -2.55 -9.30 9.85
N GLU A 117 -3.31 -10.01 10.67
CA GLU A 117 -3.64 -11.41 10.44
C GLU A 117 -4.42 -11.64 9.14
N ARG A 118 -5.26 -10.70 8.74
CA ARG A 118 -6.07 -10.80 7.50
C ARG A 118 -5.17 -10.87 6.28
N SER A 119 -4.19 -9.96 6.21
CA SER A 119 -3.23 -9.92 5.11
C SER A 119 -2.20 -11.04 5.19
N THR A 120 -1.83 -11.46 6.41
CA THR A 120 -0.91 -12.59 6.64
C THR A 120 -1.52 -13.91 6.15
N LEU A 121 -2.82 -14.09 6.32
CA LEU A 121 -3.54 -15.28 5.88
C LEU A 121 -4.06 -15.17 4.43
N ASN A 122 -3.63 -14.16 3.68
CA ASN A 122 -4.06 -13.92 2.30
C ASN A 122 -5.56 -13.72 2.12
N SER A 123 -6.29 -13.48 3.20
CA SER A 123 -7.74 -13.32 3.20
C SER A 123 -8.21 -11.89 2.98
N TYR A 124 -7.27 -10.96 2.82
CA TYR A 124 -7.53 -9.54 2.71
C TYR A 124 -6.64 -8.89 1.63
N PRO A 125 -7.19 -8.05 0.76
CA PRO A 125 -6.40 -7.35 -0.23
C PRO A 125 -5.39 -6.40 0.42
N LEU A 126 -4.16 -6.40 -0.07
CA LEU A 126 -3.14 -5.45 0.35
C LEU A 126 -3.57 -4.02 -0.01
N GLY A 127 -3.23 -3.07 0.86
CA GLY A 127 -3.67 -1.68 0.77
C GLY A 127 -3.10 -0.90 -0.42
N ASP A 128 -3.58 0.33 -0.49
CA ASP A 128 -2.99 1.39 -1.32
C ASP A 128 -1.80 2.05 -0.61
N LEU A 129 -1.10 2.93 -1.33
CA LEU A 129 0.11 3.60 -0.86
C LEU A 129 -0.10 5.07 -0.45
N TYR A 130 -1.32 5.60 -0.53
CA TYR A 130 -1.56 7.04 -0.31
C TYR A 130 -1.26 7.51 1.11
N ASN A 131 -1.47 6.64 2.08
CA ASN A 131 -1.14 6.89 3.49
C ASN A 131 0.16 6.19 3.92
N VAL A 132 0.96 5.71 2.97
CA VAL A 132 2.19 4.97 3.26
C VAL A 132 3.41 5.88 3.12
N ASP A 133 4.30 5.80 4.08
CA ASP A 133 5.58 6.48 4.10
C ASP A 133 6.71 5.56 3.64
N GLN A 134 6.65 4.28 4.01
CA GLN A 134 7.69 3.30 3.75
C GLN A 134 7.15 1.87 3.75
N ILE A 135 7.72 1.04 2.89
CA ILE A 135 7.54 -0.42 2.94
C ILE A 135 8.90 -1.03 3.25
N GLU A 136 8.95 -1.90 4.23
CA GLU A 136 10.14 -2.68 4.58
C GLU A 136 9.87 -4.16 4.41
N VAL A 137 10.85 -4.89 3.88
CA VAL A 137 10.78 -6.33 3.74
C VAL A 137 11.99 -6.97 4.37
N LEU A 138 11.77 -7.71 5.44
CA LEU A 138 12.76 -8.56 6.07
C LEU A 138 12.72 -9.92 5.38
N LYS A 139 13.86 -10.39 4.87
CA LYS A 139 13.98 -11.60 4.06
C LYS A 139 14.66 -12.70 4.84
N GLY A 140 13.94 -13.78 5.08
CA GLY A 140 14.42 -14.97 5.77
C GLY A 140 13.66 -15.24 7.06
N PRO A 141 13.99 -16.33 7.77
CA PRO A 141 13.26 -16.76 8.94
C PRO A 141 13.34 -15.73 10.08
N ALA A 142 12.19 -15.26 10.51
CA ALA A 142 12.06 -14.25 11.55
C ALA A 142 11.07 -14.66 12.65
N SER A 143 10.74 -15.95 12.72
CA SER A 143 9.71 -16.47 13.65
C SER A 143 10.02 -16.21 15.11
N VAL A 144 11.29 -16.11 15.49
CA VAL A 144 11.71 -15.76 16.86
C VAL A 144 11.27 -14.35 17.26
N LEU A 145 11.26 -13.41 16.29
CA LEU A 145 10.91 -12.01 16.53
C LEU A 145 9.44 -11.72 16.24
N TYR A 146 8.86 -12.37 15.25
CA TYR A 146 7.54 -12.04 14.71
C TYR A 146 6.51 -13.18 14.78
N GLY A 147 6.85 -14.25 15.48
CA GLY A 147 5.94 -15.37 15.74
C GLY A 147 5.70 -16.28 14.54
N TYR A 148 4.61 -17.04 14.59
CA TYR A 148 4.28 -18.03 13.56
C TYR A 148 4.13 -17.40 12.15
N ALA A 149 4.26 -18.20 11.11
CA ALA A 149 4.19 -17.82 9.70
C ALA A 149 5.26 -16.81 9.23
N ALA A 150 6.31 -16.53 10.03
CA ALA A 150 7.42 -15.67 9.61
C ALA A 150 8.63 -16.44 9.09
N THR A 151 8.44 -17.62 8.50
CA THR A 151 9.53 -18.44 7.96
C THR A 151 10.10 -17.89 6.66
N GLY A 152 9.26 -17.29 5.82
CA GLY A 152 9.69 -16.62 4.59
C GLY A 152 10.24 -15.23 4.85
N GLY A 153 9.61 -14.50 5.74
CA GLY A 153 9.97 -13.13 6.07
C GLY A 153 8.82 -12.32 6.64
N VAL A 154 9.06 -11.01 6.71
CA VAL A 154 8.08 -10.03 7.20
C VAL A 154 8.00 -8.87 6.22
N VAL A 155 6.80 -8.46 5.86
CA VAL A 155 6.52 -7.22 5.14
C VAL A 155 5.87 -6.24 6.11
N ASN A 156 6.46 -5.09 6.32
CA ASN A 156 5.90 -4.03 7.15
C ASN A 156 5.61 -2.79 6.31
N VAL A 157 4.39 -2.29 6.43
CA VAL A 157 3.94 -1.03 5.82
C VAL A 157 3.83 0.01 6.91
N THR A 158 4.67 1.04 6.85
CA THR A 158 4.65 2.15 7.79
C THR A 158 3.81 3.29 7.23
N ARG A 159 2.76 3.69 7.94
CA ARG A 159 1.89 4.79 7.56
C ARG A 159 2.51 6.14 7.92
N ARG A 160 2.12 7.18 7.19
CA ARG A 160 2.59 8.54 7.44
C ARG A 160 2.24 8.99 8.84
N VAL A 161 3.20 9.67 9.47
CA VAL A 161 3.02 10.36 10.75
C VAL A 161 2.68 11.81 10.44
N PRO A 162 1.60 12.39 11.01
CA PRO A 162 1.33 13.81 10.89
C PRO A 162 2.50 14.65 11.38
N THR A 163 2.85 15.69 10.64
CA THR A 163 4.00 16.58 10.92
C THR A 163 3.55 18.03 10.98
N GLU A 164 4.43 18.90 11.48
CA GLU A 164 4.18 20.34 11.54
C GLU A 164 4.11 20.98 10.14
N LYS A 165 4.84 20.42 9.18
CA LYS A 165 4.90 20.96 7.82
C LYS A 165 3.54 20.83 7.14
N PHE A 166 3.03 21.94 6.57
CA PHE A 166 1.83 21.91 5.74
C PHE A 166 2.09 21.11 4.46
N ILE A 167 1.21 20.17 4.18
CA ILE A 167 1.21 19.32 3.00
C ILE A 167 -0.16 19.43 2.35
N LEU A 168 -0.18 19.69 1.07
CA LEU A 168 -1.37 19.60 0.22
C LEU A 168 -0.96 18.87 -1.05
N GLY A 169 -1.62 17.79 -1.35
CA GLY A 169 -1.37 16.98 -2.54
C GLY A 169 -2.65 16.57 -3.22
N ALA A 170 -2.63 16.54 -4.54
CA ALA A 170 -3.69 15.97 -5.34
C ALA A 170 -3.06 15.34 -6.58
N HIS A 171 -3.68 14.29 -7.10
CA HIS A 171 -3.27 13.67 -8.33
C HIS A 171 -4.46 13.11 -9.07
N VAL A 172 -4.35 13.07 -10.38
CA VAL A 172 -5.28 12.41 -11.30
C VAL A 172 -4.44 11.62 -12.29
N ARG A 173 -4.78 10.36 -12.48
CA ARG A 173 -4.12 9.49 -13.45
C ARG A 173 -5.17 8.76 -14.29
N GLY A 174 -4.84 8.54 -15.56
CA GLY A 174 -5.62 7.72 -16.46
C GLY A 174 -4.73 6.73 -17.18
N GLY A 175 -5.29 5.63 -17.64
CA GLY A 175 -4.53 4.58 -18.30
C GLY A 175 -5.36 3.75 -19.27
N SER A 176 -4.72 2.74 -19.84
CA SER A 176 -5.40 1.77 -20.69
C SER A 176 -6.48 1.00 -19.94
N LEU A 177 -7.36 0.34 -20.68
CA LEU A 177 -8.47 -0.46 -20.11
C LEU A 177 -9.42 0.36 -19.21
N GLY A 178 -9.53 1.67 -19.44
CA GLY A 178 -10.38 2.57 -18.66
C GLY A 178 -9.89 2.75 -17.22
N TYR A 179 -8.59 2.55 -16.97
CA TYR A 179 -8.02 2.81 -15.66
C TYR A 179 -8.08 4.29 -15.33
N PHE A 180 -8.51 4.60 -14.14
CA PHE A 180 -8.43 5.93 -13.54
C PHE A 180 -8.03 5.83 -12.07
N ASP A 181 -7.41 6.89 -11.58
CA ASP A 181 -6.93 7.02 -10.22
C ASP A 181 -6.98 8.51 -9.83
N LEU A 182 -7.62 8.80 -8.74
CA LEU A 182 -7.83 10.14 -8.22
C LEU A 182 -7.58 10.13 -6.71
N GLY A 183 -6.76 11.03 -6.22
CA GLY A 183 -6.51 11.15 -4.79
C GLY A 183 -6.17 12.57 -4.37
N ALA A 184 -6.45 12.86 -3.10
CA ALA A 184 -6.10 14.11 -2.46
C ALA A 184 -5.73 13.86 -0.99
N ASN A 185 -4.81 14.67 -0.49
CA ASN A 185 -4.39 14.63 0.90
C ASN A 185 -4.01 16.03 1.40
N VAL A 186 -4.22 16.25 2.68
CA VAL A 186 -3.88 17.48 3.38
C VAL A 186 -3.34 17.14 4.76
N GLY A 187 -2.37 17.91 5.23
CA GLY A 187 -1.82 17.74 6.56
C GLY A 187 -1.08 18.99 7.03
N GLY A 188 -0.79 19.03 8.32
CA GLY A 188 -0.04 20.13 8.92
C GLY A 188 -0.33 20.31 10.40
N LYS A 189 0.11 21.43 10.91
CA LYS A 189 -0.06 21.85 12.31
C LYS A 189 -1.46 22.41 12.53
N ILE A 190 -2.14 21.98 13.58
CA ILE A 190 -3.37 22.60 14.10
C ILE A 190 -3.00 23.61 15.19
N THR A 191 -2.20 23.18 16.15
CA THR A 191 -1.65 24.01 17.23
C THR A 191 -0.33 23.39 17.70
N ASP A 192 0.34 24.01 18.65
CA ASP A 192 1.62 23.49 19.16
C ASP A 192 1.46 22.07 19.68
N GLY A 193 2.28 21.19 19.13
CA GLY A 193 2.27 19.76 19.42
C GLY A 193 1.13 18.95 18.82
N LEU A 194 0.10 19.58 18.22
CA LEU A 194 -1.02 18.88 17.58
C LEU A 194 -0.96 19.02 16.06
N HIS A 195 -0.84 17.90 15.37
CA HIS A 195 -0.75 17.82 13.91
C HIS A 195 -1.79 16.86 13.35
N PHE A 196 -2.18 17.08 12.10
CA PHE A 196 -3.13 16.22 11.40
C PHE A 196 -2.60 15.80 10.03
N TYR A 197 -3.13 14.70 9.53
CA TYR A 197 -2.97 14.26 8.15
C TYR A 197 -4.20 13.49 7.73
N ALA A 198 -4.86 13.92 6.65
CA ALA A 198 -6.07 13.29 6.15
C ALA A 198 -6.06 13.25 4.63
N GLY A 199 -6.79 12.32 4.08
CA GLY A 199 -6.91 12.21 2.63
C GLY A 199 -7.82 11.06 2.22
N GLY A 200 -7.92 10.91 0.91
CA GLY A 200 -8.67 9.82 0.32
C GLY A 200 -8.31 9.60 -1.13
N PHE A 201 -8.67 8.45 -1.62
CA PHE A 201 -8.48 8.14 -3.02
C PHE A 201 -9.60 7.27 -3.59
N LEU A 202 -9.73 7.33 -4.91
CA LEU A 202 -10.61 6.51 -5.72
C LEU A 202 -9.78 5.94 -6.87
N SER A 203 -9.94 4.67 -7.16
CA SER A 203 -9.40 4.09 -8.39
C SER A 203 -10.36 3.09 -8.99
N GLY A 204 -10.24 2.87 -10.28
CA GLY A 204 -11.03 1.87 -10.98
C GLY A 204 -10.47 1.58 -12.35
N GLY A 205 -10.93 0.51 -12.95
CA GLY A 205 -10.53 0.10 -14.28
C GLY A 205 -10.90 -1.33 -14.57
N LYS A 206 -10.66 -1.73 -15.80
CA LYS A 206 -10.77 -3.13 -16.21
C LYS A 206 -9.37 -3.75 -16.18
N GLN A 207 -9.28 -4.97 -15.73
CA GLN A 207 -8.09 -5.77 -15.97
C GLN A 207 -8.13 -6.34 -17.40
N TRP A 208 -7.01 -6.87 -17.88
CA TRP A 208 -6.89 -7.35 -19.24
C TRP A 208 -7.87 -8.47 -19.63
N ARG A 209 -8.39 -9.24 -18.63
CA ARG A 209 -9.47 -10.22 -18.81
C ARG A 209 -10.87 -9.66 -18.53
N SER A 210 -11.05 -8.36 -18.68
CA SER A 210 -12.33 -7.67 -18.53
C SER A 210 -12.98 -7.80 -17.14
N THR A 211 -12.20 -8.09 -16.09
CA THR A 211 -12.66 -7.96 -14.72
C THR A 211 -12.60 -6.49 -14.30
N ASN A 212 -13.55 -6.06 -13.47
CA ASN A 212 -13.57 -4.68 -12.97
C ASN A 212 -12.98 -4.61 -11.57
N ASP A 213 -12.12 -3.64 -11.35
CA ASP A 213 -11.64 -3.29 -10.01
C ASP A 213 -12.10 -1.87 -9.67
N LYS A 214 -12.57 -1.66 -8.44
CA LYS A 214 -12.91 -0.36 -7.89
C LYS A 214 -12.44 -0.30 -6.45
N ASN A 215 -11.64 0.68 -6.12
CA ASN A 215 -11.10 0.84 -4.79
C ASN A 215 -11.37 2.26 -4.30
N ARG A 216 -11.77 2.39 -3.04
CA ARG A 216 -11.98 3.67 -2.37
C ARG A 216 -11.39 3.60 -0.98
N SER A 217 -10.64 4.62 -0.57
CA SER A 217 -10.21 4.74 0.81
C SER A 217 -10.30 6.18 1.30
N LEU A 218 -10.55 6.30 2.60
CA LEU A 218 -10.47 7.54 3.35
C LEU A 218 -9.62 7.27 4.59
N PHE A 219 -8.76 8.20 4.94
CA PHE A 219 -7.94 8.11 6.13
C PHE A 219 -7.81 9.46 6.84
N ALA A 220 -7.70 9.40 8.15
CA ALA A 220 -7.39 10.54 8.99
C ALA A 220 -6.46 10.12 10.13
N SER A 221 -5.51 10.97 10.44
CA SER A 221 -4.56 10.77 11.52
C SER A 221 -4.36 12.06 12.31
N LEU A 222 -4.26 11.93 13.63
CA LEU A 222 -3.90 13.02 14.53
C LEU A 222 -2.67 12.59 15.33
N SER A 223 -1.71 13.47 15.48
CA SER A 223 -0.59 13.27 16.40
C SER A 223 -0.54 14.41 17.40
N TYR A 224 -0.40 14.05 18.68
CA TYR A 224 -0.22 15.01 19.76
C TYR A 224 1.05 14.71 20.51
N THR A 225 1.94 15.69 20.63
CA THR A 225 3.20 15.58 21.34
C THR A 225 3.32 16.72 22.33
N LYS A 226 3.50 16.38 23.62
CA LYS A 226 3.74 17.37 24.68
C LYS A 226 4.72 16.80 25.70
N GLY A 227 5.91 17.39 25.76
CA GLY A 227 6.97 16.92 26.64
C GLY A 227 7.35 15.46 26.33
N ILE A 228 7.17 14.59 27.31
CA ILE A 228 7.49 13.15 27.19
C ILE A 228 6.35 12.31 26.60
N HIS A 229 5.19 12.91 26.36
CA HIS A 229 3.97 12.22 25.92
C HIS A 229 3.83 12.35 24.40
N ASN A 230 3.51 11.24 23.77
CA ASN A 230 3.23 11.18 22.35
C ASN A 230 2.00 10.29 22.09
N LEU A 231 1.02 10.83 21.38
CA LEU A 231 -0.23 10.14 21.07
C LEU A 231 -0.46 10.21 19.56
N ILE A 232 -0.78 9.08 18.93
CA ILE A 232 -1.18 9.02 17.53
C ILE A 232 -2.49 8.27 17.41
N LEU A 233 -3.52 8.96 16.94
CA LEU A 233 -4.80 8.37 16.55
C LEU A 233 -4.84 8.23 15.03
N ARG A 234 -5.28 7.08 14.52
CA ARG A 234 -5.50 6.82 13.09
C ARG A 234 -6.85 6.18 12.85
N LEU A 235 -7.54 6.65 11.85
CA LEU A 235 -8.80 6.11 11.35
C LEU A 235 -8.68 5.89 9.85
N GLU A 236 -9.18 4.76 9.37
CA GLU A 236 -9.16 4.41 7.96
C GLU A 236 -10.43 3.65 7.59
N GLY A 237 -11.05 4.05 6.49
CA GLY A 237 -12.17 3.34 5.88
C GLY A 237 -11.83 2.94 4.46
N ARG A 238 -12.10 1.67 4.10
CA ARG A 238 -11.86 1.13 2.77
C ARG A 238 -13.08 0.41 2.23
N ASN A 239 -13.24 0.52 0.92
CA ASN A 239 -14.26 -0.18 0.18
C ASN A 239 -13.68 -0.61 -1.16
N ASP A 240 -13.47 -1.90 -1.33
CA ASP A 240 -12.82 -2.47 -2.48
C ASP A 240 -13.76 -3.46 -3.17
N PHE A 241 -13.84 -3.37 -4.48
CA PHE A 241 -14.55 -4.31 -5.34
C PHE A 241 -13.55 -4.90 -6.34
N TYR A 242 -13.54 -6.21 -6.44
CA TYR A 242 -12.71 -6.96 -7.39
C TYR A 242 -13.56 -7.96 -8.16
N GLY A 243 -13.55 -7.85 -9.48
CA GLY A 243 -14.05 -8.94 -10.31
C GLY A 243 -13.12 -10.14 -10.23
N THR A 244 -13.69 -11.31 -10.01
CA THR A 244 -12.88 -12.52 -9.83
C THR A 244 -12.36 -13.06 -11.16
N ASP A 245 -11.16 -13.60 -11.16
CA ASP A 245 -10.52 -14.28 -12.29
C ASP A 245 -9.71 -15.47 -11.75
N ALA A 246 -10.23 -16.66 -11.96
CA ALA A 246 -9.56 -17.91 -11.56
C ALA A 246 -8.34 -18.25 -12.44
N GLY A 247 -8.12 -17.48 -13.51
CA GLY A 247 -7.09 -17.81 -14.50
C GLY A 247 -7.54 -18.91 -15.47
N LEU A 248 -6.64 -19.34 -16.33
CA LEU A 248 -6.82 -20.49 -17.18
C LEU A 248 -6.10 -21.69 -16.56
N ALA A 249 -6.83 -22.79 -16.37
CA ALA A 249 -6.21 -24.01 -15.89
C ALA A 249 -5.44 -24.69 -17.04
N PRO A 250 -4.12 -24.89 -16.88
CA PRO A 250 -3.36 -25.71 -17.81
C PRO A 250 -3.66 -27.19 -17.57
N VAL A 251 -3.35 -28.01 -18.54
CA VAL A 251 -3.34 -29.47 -18.41
C VAL A 251 -2.34 -29.88 -17.34
N MET A 252 -2.77 -30.71 -16.39
CA MET A 252 -1.96 -31.06 -15.21
C MET A 252 -1.01 -32.20 -15.47
N GLU A 253 -1.36 -33.09 -16.40
CA GLU A 253 -0.58 -34.28 -16.79
C GLU A 253 -0.67 -34.47 -18.30
N ASP A 254 0.32 -35.16 -18.87
CA ASP A 254 0.28 -35.56 -20.27
C ASP A 254 -0.79 -36.63 -20.46
N ASP A 255 -1.83 -36.34 -21.23
CA ASP A 255 -2.93 -37.26 -21.44
C ASP A 255 -3.74 -36.95 -22.71
N MET A 256 -4.63 -37.88 -23.05
CA MET A 256 -5.61 -37.71 -24.12
C MET A 256 -6.85 -36.98 -23.55
N TYR A 257 -7.06 -35.80 -24.02
CA TYR A 257 -8.22 -34.99 -23.66
C TYR A 257 -9.28 -34.98 -24.75
N ARG A 258 -10.55 -35.06 -24.37
CA ARG A 258 -11.65 -34.92 -25.32
C ARG A 258 -11.99 -33.44 -25.44
N VAL A 259 -11.78 -32.89 -26.61
CA VAL A 259 -12.13 -31.51 -26.95
C VAL A 259 -13.21 -31.57 -28.05
N SER A 260 -14.45 -31.31 -27.66
CA SER A 260 -15.62 -31.56 -28.53
C SER A 260 -15.66 -33.03 -28.95
N ASP A 261 -15.68 -33.34 -30.22
CA ASP A 261 -15.74 -34.72 -30.76
C ASP A 261 -14.33 -35.31 -31.01
N ASP A 262 -13.27 -34.48 -30.90
CA ASP A 262 -11.89 -34.88 -31.13
C ASP A 262 -11.20 -35.35 -29.86
N LYS A 263 -10.35 -36.35 -29.99
CA LYS A 263 -9.38 -36.76 -28.96
C LYS A 263 -8.05 -36.09 -29.30
N LEU A 264 -7.53 -35.29 -28.36
CA LEU A 264 -6.29 -34.56 -28.52
C LEU A 264 -5.32 -34.90 -27.41
N TYR A 265 -4.08 -35.28 -27.78
CA TYR A 265 -3.01 -35.44 -26.81
C TYR A 265 -2.42 -34.09 -26.43
N LEU A 266 -2.48 -33.75 -25.16
CA LEU A 266 -1.94 -32.51 -24.61
C LEU A 266 -0.86 -32.80 -23.60
N LYS A 267 0.20 -31.99 -23.63
CA LYS A 267 1.28 -32.05 -22.64
C LYS A 267 0.97 -31.21 -21.42
N LYS A 268 1.54 -31.60 -20.31
CA LYS A 268 1.47 -30.85 -19.07
C LYS A 268 1.87 -29.40 -19.29
N GLY A 269 1.04 -28.47 -18.82
CA GLY A 269 1.22 -27.03 -18.95
C GLY A 269 0.60 -26.42 -20.21
N GLU A 270 0.12 -27.19 -21.15
CA GLU A 270 -0.61 -26.70 -22.32
C GLU A 270 -2.03 -26.26 -21.91
N LEU A 271 -2.61 -25.32 -22.68
CA LEU A 271 -4.00 -24.92 -22.55
C LEU A 271 -4.85 -25.75 -23.53
N LEU A 272 -6.11 -25.94 -23.18
CA LEU A 272 -7.07 -26.55 -24.11
C LEU A 272 -7.15 -25.71 -25.39
N PRO A 273 -7.12 -26.34 -26.58
CA PRO A 273 -7.25 -25.65 -27.84
C PRO A 273 -8.52 -24.81 -27.94
N GLY A 274 -8.41 -23.68 -28.60
CA GLY A 274 -9.53 -22.74 -28.74
C GLY A 274 -9.73 -21.78 -27.57
N LEU A 275 -9.07 -21.98 -26.42
CA LEU A 275 -9.10 -21.01 -25.33
C LEU A 275 -8.24 -19.80 -25.67
N LYS A 276 -8.85 -18.63 -25.76
CA LYS A 276 -8.16 -17.36 -25.87
C LYS A 276 -7.57 -16.97 -24.51
N ARG A 277 -6.44 -16.27 -24.47
CA ARG A 277 -5.82 -15.80 -23.23
C ARG A 277 -6.73 -14.87 -22.42
N GLU A 278 -7.62 -14.15 -23.09
CA GLU A 278 -8.59 -13.24 -22.51
C GLU A 278 -9.81 -13.95 -21.92
N TRP A 279 -10.00 -15.22 -22.25
CA TRP A 279 -11.11 -16.00 -21.74
C TRP A 279 -11.00 -16.22 -20.21
N ARG A 280 -12.12 -16.31 -19.54
CA ARG A 280 -12.21 -16.57 -18.10
C ARG A 280 -13.36 -17.52 -17.80
N TYR A 281 -13.21 -18.31 -16.74
CA TYR A 281 -14.27 -19.19 -16.23
C TYR A 281 -15.36 -18.42 -15.49
N ASN A 282 -14.99 -17.28 -14.91
CA ASN A 282 -15.88 -16.45 -14.10
C ASN A 282 -16.71 -15.53 -14.98
N ASP A 283 -17.88 -15.21 -14.51
CA ASP A 283 -18.77 -14.28 -15.15
C ASP A 283 -18.73 -12.89 -14.45
N ALA A 284 -19.55 -11.95 -14.92
CA ALA A 284 -19.57 -10.59 -14.39
C ALA A 284 -20.21 -10.51 -13.00
N SER A 285 -21.02 -11.52 -12.62
CA SER A 285 -21.63 -11.65 -11.29
C SER A 285 -20.67 -12.20 -10.24
N ASP A 286 -19.52 -12.75 -10.66
CA ASP A 286 -18.50 -13.27 -9.76
C ASP A 286 -17.59 -12.14 -9.32
N PHE A 287 -17.69 -11.72 -8.06
CA PHE A 287 -16.88 -10.64 -7.51
C PHE A 287 -16.55 -10.89 -6.05
N MET A 288 -15.51 -10.21 -5.60
CA MET A 288 -15.18 -10.06 -4.19
C MET A 288 -15.39 -8.60 -3.77
N TYR A 289 -16.08 -8.40 -2.68
CA TYR A 289 -16.34 -7.11 -2.06
C TYR A 289 -15.73 -7.09 -0.67
N ASN A 290 -14.88 -6.08 -0.42
CA ASN A 290 -14.27 -5.87 0.86
C ASN A 290 -14.64 -4.50 1.41
N ARG A 291 -15.14 -4.46 2.64
CA ARG A 291 -15.35 -3.23 3.40
C ARG A 291 -14.64 -3.36 4.74
N ALA A 292 -13.74 -2.42 5.02
CA ALA A 292 -12.97 -2.43 6.24
C ALA A 292 -12.92 -1.05 6.88
N TYR A 293 -13.03 -1.03 8.19
CA TYR A 293 -12.82 0.14 9.03
C TYR A 293 -11.77 -0.19 10.05
N ASN A 294 -10.71 0.59 10.09
CA ASN A 294 -9.59 0.40 10.99
C ASN A 294 -9.41 1.63 11.86
N GLY A 295 -9.26 1.40 13.16
CA GLY A 295 -8.88 2.43 14.12
C GLY A 295 -7.67 1.98 14.92
N SER A 296 -6.72 2.88 15.16
CA SER A 296 -5.59 2.60 16.03
C SER A 296 -5.24 3.81 16.86
N LEU A 297 -4.93 3.57 18.15
CA LEU A 297 -4.43 4.55 19.10
C LEU A 297 -3.09 4.06 19.61
N LYS A 298 -2.04 4.84 19.38
CA LYS A 298 -0.70 4.57 19.90
C LYS A 298 -0.33 5.68 20.87
N TYR A 299 -0.03 5.30 22.12
CA TYR A 299 0.54 6.19 23.11
C TYR A 299 1.97 5.77 23.40
N THR A 300 2.90 6.71 23.40
CA THR A 300 4.30 6.49 23.74
C THR A 300 4.73 7.47 24.83
N LEU A 301 5.33 6.95 25.88
CA LEU A 301 5.95 7.72 26.96
C LEU A 301 7.48 7.67 26.80
N SER A 302 8.12 8.79 26.49
CA SER A 302 9.58 8.85 26.31
C SER A 302 10.25 9.38 27.59
N LEU A 303 10.76 8.48 28.43
CA LEU A 303 11.46 8.86 29.65
C LEU A 303 12.89 9.39 29.36
N PRO A 304 13.42 10.32 30.16
CA PRO A 304 14.77 10.89 29.97
C PRO A 304 15.90 9.85 29.96
N SER A 305 15.70 8.74 30.65
CA SER A 305 16.64 7.61 30.72
C SER A 305 16.64 6.70 29.48
N GLY A 306 15.85 7.01 28.47
CA GLY A 306 15.63 6.14 27.30
C GLY A 306 14.67 4.97 27.52
N TRP A 307 14.09 4.82 28.71
CA TRP A 307 13.01 3.86 28.96
C TRP A 307 11.69 4.35 28.35
N LYS A 308 10.91 3.41 27.85
CA LYS A 308 9.59 3.68 27.23
C LYS A 308 8.51 2.84 27.89
#